data_64d0a569ad632c3571acfd02fba8de9a
#
_entry.id   64d0a569ad632c3571acfd02fba8de9a
#
_cell.length_a   1.000
_cell.length_b   1.000
_cell.length_c   1.000
_cell.angle_alpha   90.00
_cell.angle_beta   90.00
_cell.angle_gamma   90.00
#
_symmetry.space_group_name_H-M   'P 1'
#
loop_
_entity.id
_entity.type
_entity.pdbx_description
1 polymer ?
#
loop_
_entity_poly.entity_id
_entity_poly.type
_entity_poly.pdbx_seq_one_letter_code
_entity_poly.pdbx_strand_id
1 'polypeptide(L)'
;RSLTYTPLAKGDWYLLSIVPTDAHSQNITGYMYYALLSLTICVVLLFLVVVFIILRITAKKNQEITDIAYKDSITGGYTQIRFDLECRKILKDFKPFTFVSLDLRKFKLINDSFGSQLGNKVLKHIHECILENIKDDEFVARINADNFNIILQTTDPDIIEERLNKISDDINGFDIQKNVPYFLPITCGSYIVTDSSLDLVSIRDKANIARKNAKDINSYYLCSNAYYNDIEHQKMMKEKDMENMMEKALEEEQFIVYLQPKVSLKTGKVIGSEALVRWDNPINGLIPPNDFIPFFEKNNFIVKLDMYVFEKVCQILRKWIDEGKDVLPISVNLSRNHLQNSDFLKDYKNIQSKYQIPSELIEIELTETVVFENLEILRHIINEIHNCGYKCSMDDFGSGYSSLNVLKEIPVDILKLDKVFFGKENNQRANDIVESVIRLAKKLGMETIAEGIETIPQVELLRSMECDMIQGYVFSKPVPVDEFEKIIQLDVPMMKIE
;
A
#
# COMPACT_ATOMS: atom_id res chain seq x y z
N ARG A 1 -67.49 -80.00 -15.98
CA ARG A 1 -67.92 -80.75 -17.20
C ARG A 1 -68.89 -79.83 -17.96
N SER A 2 -68.53 -79.33 -19.15
CA SER A 2 -69.46 -78.63 -20.05
C SER A 2 -70.13 -79.65 -20.94
N LEU A 3 -71.46 -79.56 -21.08
CA LEU A 3 -72.25 -80.40 -21.97
C LEU A 3 -72.63 -79.58 -23.18
N THR A 4 -72.23 -79.97 -24.37
CA THR A 4 -72.68 -79.35 -25.62
C THR A 4 -73.53 -80.32 -26.37
N TYR A 5 -74.70 -79.81 -26.87
CA TYR A 5 -75.60 -80.58 -27.73
C TYR A 5 -75.46 -80.07 -29.14
N THR A 6 -75.18 -81.01 -30.02
CA THR A 6 -75.18 -80.71 -31.49
C THR A 6 -76.23 -81.57 -32.14
N PRO A 7 -77.33 -81.01 -32.78
CA PRO A 7 -78.33 -81.81 -33.50
C PRO A 7 -77.73 -82.42 -34.77
N LEU A 8 -77.96 -83.69 -34.97
CA LEU A 8 -77.55 -84.39 -36.22
C LEU A 8 -78.67 -84.27 -37.31
N ALA A 9 -78.31 -83.93 -38.50
CA ALA A 9 -79.20 -83.50 -39.58
C ALA A 9 -80.26 -84.55 -40.13
N LYS A 10 -80.44 -85.74 -39.54
CA LYS A 10 -81.55 -86.67 -39.84
C LYS A 10 -81.88 -87.50 -38.60
N GLY A 11 -83.07 -87.19 -37.99
CA GLY A 11 -83.62 -87.94 -36.88
C GLY A 11 -83.37 -87.26 -35.55
N ASP A 12 -84.21 -87.60 -34.55
CA ASP A 12 -84.15 -87.03 -33.16
C ASP A 12 -82.84 -87.42 -32.37
N TRP A 13 -81.73 -87.41 -33.02
CA TRP A 13 -80.46 -87.77 -32.42
C TRP A 13 -79.60 -86.52 -32.14
N TYR A 14 -79.01 -86.46 -30.96
CA TYR A 14 -78.12 -85.46 -30.52
C TYR A 14 -76.73 -86.02 -30.19
N LEU A 15 -75.69 -85.40 -30.72
CA LEU A 15 -74.34 -85.73 -30.27
C LEU A 15 -74.07 -85.03 -28.96
N LEU A 16 -73.89 -85.81 -27.86
CA LEU A 16 -73.52 -85.28 -26.59
C LEU A 16 -72.01 -85.31 -26.46
N SER A 17 -71.41 -84.17 -26.45
CA SER A 17 -69.99 -84.02 -26.13
C SER A 17 -69.83 -83.65 -24.66
N ILE A 18 -69.16 -84.44 -23.90
CA ILE A 18 -68.78 -84.15 -22.47
C ILE A 18 -67.28 -83.79 -22.47
N VAL A 19 -66.98 -82.58 -22.31
CA VAL A 19 -65.59 -82.15 -22.17
C VAL A 19 -65.31 -81.94 -20.65
N PRO A 20 -64.31 -82.63 -20.13
CA PRO A 20 -63.92 -82.39 -18.75
C PRO A 20 -63.36 -80.95 -18.59
N THR A 21 -64.09 -80.13 -17.77
CA THR A 21 -63.66 -78.72 -17.55
C THR A 21 -62.34 -78.66 -16.77
N ASP A 22 -62.02 -79.67 -16.01
CA ASP A 22 -60.82 -79.68 -15.14
C ASP A 22 -59.50 -79.79 -15.96
N ALA A 23 -59.50 -80.54 -17.08
CA ALA A 23 -58.31 -80.62 -17.91
C ALA A 23 -58.04 -79.37 -18.76
N HIS A 24 -59.10 -78.55 -19.05
CA HIS A 24 -58.96 -77.31 -19.77
C HIS A 24 -58.56 -76.15 -18.85
N SER A 25 -59.10 -76.14 -17.62
CA SER A 25 -58.79 -75.12 -16.64
C SER A 25 -57.32 -75.19 -16.11
N GLN A 26 -56.82 -76.45 -15.93
CA GLN A 26 -55.44 -76.68 -15.49
C GLN A 26 -54.40 -76.18 -16.52
N ASN A 27 -54.66 -76.37 -17.80
CA ASN A 27 -53.77 -75.91 -18.85
C ASN A 27 -53.82 -74.39 -19.02
N ILE A 28 -55.01 -73.77 -18.91
CA ILE A 28 -55.17 -72.32 -19.00
C ILE A 28 -54.49 -71.64 -17.84
N THR A 29 -54.64 -72.10 -16.64
CA THR A 29 -53.96 -71.53 -15.45
C THR A 29 -52.46 -71.65 -15.50
N GLY A 30 -51.91 -72.72 -16.04
CA GLY A 30 -50.48 -72.87 -16.31
C GLY A 30 -49.95 -71.88 -17.31
N TYR A 31 -50.64 -71.73 -18.49
CA TYR A 31 -50.27 -70.72 -19.48
C TYR A 31 -50.38 -69.28 -18.93
N MET A 32 -51.41 -68.94 -18.13
CA MET A 32 -51.55 -67.66 -17.51
C MET A 32 -50.40 -67.41 -16.53
N TYR A 33 -49.98 -68.38 -15.72
CA TYR A 33 -48.84 -68.25 -14.80
C TYR A 33 -47.53 -67.98 -15.57
N TYR A 34 -47.21 -68.68 -16.60
CA TYR A 34 -46.01 -68.44 -17.41
C TYR A 34 -46.07 -67.15 -18.16
N ALA A 35 -47.25 -66.72 -18.65
CA ALA A 35 -47.41 -65.39 -19.24
C ALA A 35 -47.19 -64.25 -18.19
N LEU A 36 -47.76 -64.40 -17.01
CA LEU A 36 -47.54 -63.44 -15.92
C LEU A 36 -46.07 -63.38 -15.47
N LEU A 37 -45.43 -64.58 -15.37
CA LEU A 37 -44.01 -64.67 -15.02
C LEU A 37 -43.12 -64.02 -16.10
N SER A 38 -43.37 -64.26 -17.36
CA SER A 38 -42.64 -63.64 -18.47
C SER A 38 -42.86 -62.12 -18.52
N LEU A 39 -44.06 -61.63 -18.27
CA LEU A 39 -44.36 -60.23 -18.20
C LEU A 39 -43.62 -59.54 -17.01
N THR A 40 -43.62 -60.18 -15.84
CA THR A 40 -42.85 -59.64 -14.69
C THR A 40 -41.36 -59.60 -14.98
N ILE A 41 -40.77 -60.64 -15.60
CA ILE A 41 -39.38 -60.65 -16.00
C ILE A 41 -39.09 -59.52 -17.00
N CYS A 42 -39.94 -59.33 -18.04
CA CYS A 42 -39.81 -58.22 -18.97
C CYS A 42 -39.88 -56.86 -18.33
N VAL A 43 -40.81 -56.63 -17.38
CA VAL A 43 -40.94 -55.38 -16.64
C VAL A 43 -39.69 -55.13 -15.77
N VAL A 44 -39.18 -56.18 -15.07
CA VAL A 44 -37.93 -56.04 -14.27
C VAL A 44 -36.74 -55.72 -15.15
N LEU A 45 -36.58 -56.41 -16.31
CA LEU A 45 -35.52 -56.13 -17.27
C LEU A 45 -35.63 -54.71 -17.82
N LEU A 46 -36.82 -54.27 -18.20
CA LEU A 46 -37.07 -52.92 -18.65
C LEU A 46 -36.69 -51.88 -17.57
N PHE A 47 -37.11 -52.14 -16.30
CA PHE A 47 -36.75 -51.29 -15.18
C PHE A 47 -35.24 -51.20 -14.99
N LEU A 48 -34.52 -52.35 -15.03
CA LEU A 48 -33.06 -52.36 -14.91
C LEU A 48 -32.37 -51.57 -16.04
N VAL A 49 -32.88 -51.70 -17.30
CA VAL A 49 -32.38 -50.91 -18.44
C VAL A 49 -32.62 -49.41 -18.20
N VAL A 50 -33.81 -49.02 -17.76
CA VAL A 50 -34.10 -47.61 -17.49
C VAL A 50 -33.22 -47.08 -16.33
N VAL A 51 -33.03 -47.83 -15.25
CA VAL A 51 -32.10 -47.44 -14.16
C VAL A 51 -30.67 -47.30 -14.68
N PHE A 52 -30.19 -48.26 -15.50
CA PHE A 52 -28.86 -48.16 -16.09
C PHE A 52 -28.69 -46.94 -16.99
N ILE A 53 -29.68 -46.58 -17.79
CA ILE A 53 -29.65 -45.38 -18.64
C ILE A 53 -29.63 -44.12 -17.76
N ILE A 54 -30.46 -44.05 -16.72
CA ILE A 54 -30.49 -42.91 -15.80
C ILE A 54 -29.11 -42.74 -15.10
N LEU A 55 -28.54 -43.83 -14.59
CA LEU A 55 -27.22 -43.81 -13.96
C LEU A 55 -26.13 -43.33 -14.92
N ARG A 56 -26.15 -43.80 -16.19
CA ARG A 56 -25.21 -43.33 -17.22
C ARG A 56 -25.37 -41.85 -17.55
N ILE A 57 -26.62 -41.38 -17.73
CA ILE A 57 -26.90 -39.98 -18.01
C ILE A 57 -26.47 -39.11 -16.82
N THR A 58 -26.78 -39.52 -15.60
CA THR A 58 -26.41 -38.79 -14.38
C THR A 58 -24.90 -38.75 -14.19
N ALA A 59 -24.20 -39.85 -14.41
CA ALA A 59 -22.73 -39.90 -14.36
C ALA A 59 -22.09 -38.98 -15.39
N LYS A 60 -22.60 -38.98 -16.63
CA LYS A 60 -22.09 -38.09 -17.70
C LYS A 60 -22.34 -36.61 -17.36
N LYS A 61 -23.56 -36.26 -16.88
CA LYS A 61 -23.89 -34.89 -16.45
C LYS A 61 -23.06 -34.45 -15.25
N ASN A 62 -22.84 -35.32 -14.29
CA ASN A 62 -21.99 -35.01 -13.14
C ASN A 62 -20.54 -34.75 -13.56
N GLN A 63 -20.03 -35.51 -14.53
CA GLN A 63 -18.70 -35.31 -15.09
C GLN A 63 -18.61 -33.98 -15.86
N GLU A 64 -19.61 -33.65 -16.68
CA GLU A 64 -19.70 -32.36 -17.39
C GLU A 64 -19.74 -31.16 -16.38
N ILE A 65 -20.57 -31.28 -15.33
CA ILE A 65 -20.64 -30.27 -14.27
C ILE A 65 -19.31 -30.12 -13.54
N THR A 66 -18.64 -31.25 -13.24
CA THR A 66 -17.32 -31.27 -12.61
C THR A 66 -16.26 -30.61 -13.49
N ASP A 67 -16.26 -30.95 -14.79
CA ASP A 67 -15.33 -30.34 -15.74
C ASP A 67 -15.56 -28.82 -15.88
N ILE A 68 -16.80 -28.37 -15.98
CA ILE A 68 -17.14 -26.93 -16.03
C ILE A 68 -16.76 -26.23 -14.73
N ALA A 69 -16.95 -26.86 -13.59
CA ALA A 69 -16.63 -26.26 -12.30
C ALA A 69 -15.11 -26.18 -12.03
N TYR A 70 -14.33 -27.14 -12.54
CA TYR A 70 -12.93 -27.33 -12.15
C TYR A 70 -11.91 -27.01 -13.24
N LYS A 71 -12.35 -26.90 -14.53
CA LYS A 71 -11.46 -26.57 -15.65
C LYS A 71 -11.84 -25.24 -16.27
N ASP A 72 -10.85 -24.36 -16.42
CA ASP A 72 -11.00 -23.09 -17.14
C ASP A 72 -11.17 -23.34 -18.64
N SER A 73 -12.19 -22.76 -19.23
CA SER A 73 -12.58 -23.02 -20.63
C SER A 73 -11.57 -22.51 -21.67
N ILE A 74 -10.68 -21.58 -21.29
CA ILE A 74 -9.67 -20.98 -22.18
C ILE A 74 -8.34 -21.70 -22.05
N THR A 75 -7.85 -21.85 -20.83
CA THR A 75 -6.52 -22.43 -20.57
C THR A 75 -6.54 -23.95 -20.42
N GLY A 76 -7.69 -24.53 -20.09
CA GLY A 76 -7.83 -25.94 -19.73
C GLY A 76 -7.29 -26.30 -18.34
N GLY A 77 -6.69 -25.34 -17.65
CA GLY A 77 -6.16 -25.48 -16.30
C GLY A 77 -7.22 -25.41 -15.20
N TYR A 78 -6.79 -25.23 -13.96
CA TYR A 78 -7.72 -25.13 -12.83
C TYR A 78 -8.49 -23.82 -12.86
N THR A 79 -9.79 -23.92 -12.46
CA THR A 79 -10.58 -22.75 -12.03
C THR A 79 -10.22 -22.38 -10.60
N GLN A 80 -10.70 -21.20 -10.16
CA GLN A 80 -10.59 -20.77 -8.75
C GLN A 80 -11.15 -21.83 -7.78
N ILE A 81 -12.28 -22.45 -8.11
CA ILE A 81 -12.91 -23.45 -7.24
C ILE A 81 -11.98 -24.65 -7.00
N ARG A 82 -11.36 -25.17 -8.06
CA ARG A 82 -10.41 -26.27 -7.95
C ARG A 82 -9.15 -25.86 -7.18
N PHE A 83 -8.63 -24.68 -7.47
CA PHE A 83 -7.47 -24.13 -6.79
C PHE A 83 -7.72 -23.99 -5.27
N ASP A 84 -8.88 -23.45 -4.89
CA ASP A 84 -9.25 -23.30 -3.48
C ASP A 84 -9.35 -24.64 -2.74
N LEU A 85 -9.81 -25.68 -3.43
CA LEU A 85 -9.86 -27.05 -2.86
C LEU A 85 -8.46 -27.61 -2.63
N GLU A 86 -7.53 -27.41 -3.55
CA GLU A 86 -6.15 -27.88 -3.39
C GLU A 86 -5.42 -27.08 -2.32
N CYS A 87 -5.59 -25.74 -2.27
CA CYS A 87 -5.05 -24.91 -1.20
C CYS A 87 -5.51 -25.35 0.19
N ARG A 88 -6.80 -25.70 0.35
CA ARG A 88 -7.33 -26.18 1.64
C ARG A 88 -6.69 -27.51 2.07
N LYS A 89 -6.27 -28.37 1.14
CA LYS A 89 -5.52 -29.58 1.48
C LYS A 89 -4.14 -29.24 2.01
N ILE A 90 -3.42 -28.32 1.36
CA ILE A 90 -2.11 -27.86 1.84
C ILE A 90 -2.22 -27.21 3.22
N LEU A 91 -3.24 -26.37 3.46
CA LEU A 91 -3.46 -25.75 4.77
C LEU A 91 -3.79 -26.77 5.85
N LYS A 92 -4.41 -27.91 5.51
CA LYS A 92 -4.71 -28.99 6.46
C LYS A 92 -3.48 -29.79 6.88
N ASP A 93 -2.61 -30.10 5.90
CA ASP A 93 -1.34 -30.81 6.11
C ASP A 93 -0.18 -29.81 6.02
N PHE A 94 -0.28 -28.73 6.78
CA PHE A 94 0.47 -27.50 6.62
C PHE A 94 1.98 -27.69 6.49
N LYS A 95 2.50 -27.15 5.39
CA LYS A 95 3.92 -26.82 5.19
C LYS A 95 3.97 -25.38 4.72
N PRO A 96 4.95 -24.58 5.17
CA PRO A 96 5.11 -23.22 4.66
C PRO A 96 5.23 -23.20 3.13
N PHE A 97 4.52 -22.26 2.49
CA PHE A 97 4.49 -22.12 1.03
C PHE A 97 4.35 -20.66 0.64
N THR A 98 4.53 -20.34 -0.62
CA THR A 98 4.27 -19.00 -1.15
C THR A 98 3.06 -19.00 -2.04
N PHE A 99 2.13 -18.10 -1.75
CA PHE A 99 1.00 -17.78 -2.63
C PHE A 99 1.38 -16.60 -3.50
N VAL A 100 1.31 -16.76 -4.82
CA VAL A 100 1.60 -15.72 -5.80
C VAL A 100 0.33 -15.36 -6.57
N SER A 101 0.00 -14.08 -6.61
CA SER A 101 -1.01 -13.52 -7.51
C SER A 101 -0.30 -12.84 -8.68
N LEU A 102 -0.57 -13.28 -9.90
CA LEU A 102 0.04 -12.79 -11.14
C LEU A 102 -1.01 -12.15 -12.04
N ASP A 103 -0.66 -11.03 -12.69
CA ASP A 103 -1.51 -10.26 -13.59
C ASP A 103 -0.71 -9.78 -14.81
N LEU A 104 -1.28 -9.82 -16.00
CA LEU A 104 -0.64 -9.32 -17.21
C LEU A 104 -0.94 -7.83 -17.38
N ARG A 105 0.11 -7.01 -17.48
CA ARG A 105 -0.10 -5.57 -17.64
C ARG A 105 -0.72 -5.26 -19.01
N LYS A 106 -1.75 -4.39 -18.98
CA LYS A 106 -2.39 -3.86 -20.18
C LYS A 106 -2.99 -4.93 -21.13
N PHE A 107 -3.41 -6.09 -20.60
CA PHE A 107 -4.02 -7.17 -21.40
C PHE A 107 -5.19 -6.68 -22.27
N LYS A 108 -5.95 -5.69 -21.79
CA LYS A 108 -7.05 -5.10 -22.58
C LYS A 108 -6.56 -4.56 -23.93
N LEU A 109 -5.37 -3.95 -23.99
CA LEU A 109 -4.82 -3.42 -25.25
C LEU A 109 -4.54 -4.54 -26.26
N ILE A 110 -4.18 -5.74 -25.78
CA ILE A 110 -3.99 -6.92 -26.67
C ILE A 110 -5.31 -7.29 -27.31
N ASN A 111 -6.39 -7.37 -26.52
CA ASN A 111 -7.71 -7.68 -27.05
C ASN A 111 -8.22 -6.58 -27.99
N ASP A 112 -8.00 -5.32 -27.66
CA ASP A 112 -8.44 -4.18 -28.49
C ASP A 112 -7.65 -4.11 -29.81
N SER A 113 -6.35 -4.46 -29.81
CA SER A 113 -5.48 -4.37 -30.99
C SER A 113 -5.54 -5.61 -31.89
N PHE A 114 -5.66 -6.80 -31.30
CA PHE A 114 -5.48 -8.08 -32.02
C PHE A 114 -6.70 -9.01 -31.92
N GLY A 115 -7.73 -8.60 -31.19
CA GLY A 115 -8.95 -9.39 -30.99
C GLY A 115 -8.85 -10.44 -29.89
N SER A 116 -10.01 -10.84 -29.36
CA SER A 116 -10.14 -11.77 -28.24
C SER A 116 -9.60 -13.19 -28.52
N GLN A 117 -9.57 -13.61 -29.79
CA GLN A 117 -9.01 -14.91 -30.14
C GLN A 117 -7.50 -14.99 -29.88
N LEU A 118 -6.76 -13.91 -30.20
CA LEU A 118 -5.34 -13.85 -29.88
C LEU A 118 -5.12 -13.69 -28.38
N GLY A 119 -5.93 -12.87 -27.71
CA GLY A 119 -5.89 -12.76 -26.24
C GLY A 119 -6.06 -14.12 -25.54
N ASN A 120 -6.98 -14.96 -26.03
CA ASN A 120 -7.15 -16.33 -25.51
C ASN A 120 -5.92 -17.22 -25.75
N LYS A 121 -5.21 -17.06 -26.86
CA LYS A 121 -3.94 -17.78 -27.11
C LYS A 121 -2.85 -17.31 -26.17
N VAL A 122 -2.75 -16.01 -25.92
CA VAL A 122 -1.82 -15.44 -24.93
C VAL A 122 -2.10 -16.01 -23.54
N LEU A 123 -3.36 -16.03 -23.10
CA LEU A 123 -3.72 -16.58 -21.79
C LEU A 123 -3.37 -18.08 -21.68
N LYS A 124 -3.57 -18.83 -22.75
CA LYS A 124 -3.18 -20.26 -22.79
C LYS A 124 -1.66 -20.42 -22.72
N HIS A 125 -0.92 -19.62 -23.46
CA HIS A 125 0.55 -19.62 -23.42
C HIS A 125 1.08 -19.29 -22.03
N ILE A 126 0.55 -18.23 -21.37
CA ILE A 126 0.94 -17.87 -19.98
C ILE A 126 0.73 -19.07 -19.05
N HIS A 127 -0.42 -19.72 -19.13
CA HIS A 127 -0.71 -20.89 -18.31
C HIS A 127 0.29 -22.04 -18.58
N GLU A 128 0.63 -22.31 -19.84
CA GLU A 128 1.60 -23.32 -20.23
C GLU A 128 3.01 -22.99 -19.70
N CYS A 129 3.47 -21.75 -19.85
CA CYS A 129 4.77 -21.29 -19.27
C CYS A 129 4.81 -21.44 -17.75
N ILE A 130 3.72 -21.12 -17.05
CA ILE A 130 3.67 -21.33 -15.60
C ILE A 130 3.77 -22.82 -15.27
N LEU A 131 3.01 -23.69 -15.95
CA LEU A 131 3.03 -25.14 -15.73
C LEU A 131 4.42 -25.76 -15.95
N GLU A 132 5.17 -25.29 -16.94
CA GLU A 132 6.54 -25.78 -17.23
C GLU A 132 7.55 -25.37 -16.15
N ASN A 133 7.24 -24.34 -15.36
CA ASN A 133 8.12 -23.79 -14.33
C ASN A 133 7.68 -24.11 -12.89
N ILE A 134 6.60 -24.86 -12.69
CA ILE A 134 6.16 -25.35 -11.38
C ILE A 134 6.43 -26.86 -11.22
N LYS A 135 6.50 -27.30 -9.96
CA LYS A 135 6.72 -28.70 -9.60
C LYS A 135 5.40 -29.48 -9.50
N ASP A 136 5.49 -30.82 -9.37
CA ASP A 136 4.32 -31.71 -9.30
C ASP A 136 3.40 -31.44 -8.10
N ASP A 137 3.93 -30.90 -7.00
CA ASP A 137 3.21 -30.54 -5.77
C ASP A 137 2.76 -29.07 -5.73
N GLU A 138 3.01 -28.32 -6.81
CA GLU A 138 2.63 -26.94 -7.01
C GLU A 138 1.51 -26.84 -8.06
N PHE A 139 0.75 -25.76 -8.04
CA PHE A 139 -0.33 -25.62 -9.00
C PHE A 139 -0.67 -24.17 -9.30
N VAL A 140 -1.27 -23.98 -10.48
CA VAL A 140 -1.72 -22.70 -10.99
C VAL A 140 -3.20 -22.77 -11.36
N ALA A 141 -3.91 -21.65 -11.15
CA ALA A 141 -5.25 -21.46 -11.67
C ALA A 141 -5.42 -20.08 -12.27
N ARG A 142 -6.19 -19.99 -13.33
CA ARG A 142 -6.69 -18.74 -13.84
C ARG A 142 -7.95 -18.36 -13.06
N ILE A 143 -7.95 -17.17 -12.47
CA ILE A 143 -9.04 -16.70 -11.60
C ILE A 143 -10.09 -15.94 -12.42
N ASN A 144 -9.65 -14.94 -13.15
CA ASN A 144 -10.48 -14.17 -14.08
C ASN A 144 -9.60 -13.43 -15.09
N ALA A 145 -10.16 -13.02 -16.22
CA ALA A 145 -9.47 -12.25 -17.26
C ALA A 145 -8.00 -12.69 -17.46
N ASP A 146 -7.05 -11.93 -17.02
CA ASP A 146 -5.59 -12.10 -17.12
C ASP A 146 -4.92 -12.38 -15.76
N ASN A 147 -5.71 -12.72 -14.74
CA ASN A 147 -5.22 -12.96 -13.39
C ASN A 147 -5.04 -14.46 -13.11
N PHE A 148 -3.86 -14.83 -12.62
CA PHE A 148 -3.49 -16.19 -12.23
C PHE A 148 -3.04 -16.24 -10.77
N ASN A 149 -3.42 -17.30 -10.07
CA ASN A 149 -2.87 -17.62 -8.75
C ASN A 149 -1.98 -18.85 -8.85
N ILE A 150 -0.85 -18.82 -8.17
CA ILE A 150 0.17 -19.88 -8.18
C ILE A 150 0.50 -20.24 -6.73
N ILE A 151 0.68 -21.52 -6.45
CA ILE A 151 1.28 -22.02 -5.21
C ILE A 151 2.67 -22.52 -5.50
N LEU A 152 3.67 -22.00 -4.77
CA LEU A 152 5.06 -22.44 -4.81
C LEU A 152 5.43 -23.05 -3.47
N GLN A 153 5.99 -24.27 -3.49
CA GLN A 153 6.44 -25.00 -2.29
C GLN A 153 7.85 -24.53 -1.86
N THR A 154 8.02 -23.23 -1.72
CA THR A 154 9.24 -22.58 -1.24
C THR A 154 8.87 -21.30 -0.49
N THR A 155 9.72 -20.90 0.46
CA THR A 155 9.61 -19.64 1.20
C THR A 155 10.86 -18.76 1.01
N ASP A 156 11.80 -19.21 0.19
CA ASP A 156 13.03 -18.50 -0.10
C ASP A 156 12.78 -17.41 -1.16
N PRO A 157 12.95 -16.12 -0.83
CA PRO A 157 12.70 -15.03 -1.74
C PRO A 157 13.55 -15.08 -3.03
N ASP A 158 14.82 -15.49 -2.93
CA ASP A 158 15.73 -15.54 -4.09
C ASP A 158 15.27 -16.60 -5.08
N ILE A 159 14.84 -17.77 -4.60
CA ILE A 159 14.28 -18.84 -5.44
C ILE A 159 12.95 -18.40 -6.07
N ILE A 160 12.12 -17.68 -5.33
CA ILE A 160 10.84 -17.18 -5.84
C ILE A 160 11.10 -16.18 -6.98
N GLU A 161 12.00 -15.21 -6.78
CA GLU A 161 12.37 -14.21 -7.80
C GLU A 161 12.96 -14.86 -9.06
N GLU A 162 13.89 -15.80 -8.91
CA GLU A 162 14.48 -16.53 -10.05
C GLU A 162 13.41 -17.21 -10.87
N ARG A 163 12.46 -17.90 -10.22
CA ARG A 163 11.37 -18.63 -10.89
C ARG A 163 10.38 -17.69 -11.57
N LEU A 164 9.99 -16.60 -10.93
CA LEU A 164 9.08 -15.61 -11.52
C LEU A 164 9.72 -14.89 -12.72
N ASN A 165 11.01 -14.58 -12.65
CA ASN A 165 11.75 -14.02 -13.78
C ASN A 165 11.81 -15.01 -14.94
N LYS A 166 12.09 -16.28 -14.68
CA LYS A 166 12.09 -17.33 -15.70
C LYS A 166 10.71 -17.50 -16.36
N ILE A 167 9.63 -17.53 -15.56
CA ILE A 167 8.26 -17.54 -16.10
C ILE A 167 8.03 -16.32 -17.01
N SER A 168 8.48 -15.13 -16.61
CA SER A 168 8.36 -13.92 -17.40
C SER A 168 9.12 -14.01 -18.72
N ASP A 169 10.33 -14.54 -18.71
CA ASP A 169 11.15 -14.72 -19.93
C ASP A 169 10.49 -15.69 -20.89
N ASP A 170 9.97 -16.82 -20.40
CA ASP A 170 9.26 -17.82 -21.21
C ASP A 170 7.96 -17.24 -21.80
N ILE A 171 7.19 -16.46 -21.03
CA ILE A 171 6.01 -15.73 -21.51
C ILE A 171 6.38 -14.77 -22.64
N ASN A 172 7.49 -14.06 -22.53
CA ASN A 172 7.94 -13.09 -23.51
C ASN A 172 8.59 -13.76 -24.76
N GLY A 173 8.81 -15.06 -24.73
CA GLY A 173 9.15 -15.88 -25.91
C GLY A 173 8.00 -16.06 -26.91
N PHE A 174 6.77 -15.60 -26.59
CA PHE A 174 5.60 -15.74 -27.46
C PHE A 174 5.62 -14.72 -28.61
N ASP A 175 5.66 -15.24 -29.83
CA ASP A 175 5.63 -14.42 -31.04
C ASP A 175 4.17 -14.04 -31.40
N ILE A 176 3.73 -12.87 -30.95
CA ILE A 176 2.38 -12.33 -31.25
C ILE A 176 2.27 -11.91 -32.72
N GLN A 177 3.32 -11.32 -33.26
CA GLN A 177 3.37 -10.83 -34.64
C GLN A 177 4.71 -11.21 -35.26
N LYS A 178 4.72 -11.99 -36.35
CA LYS A 178 5.94 -12.32 -37.07
C LYS A 178 6.76 -11.04 -37.33
N ASN A 179 7.96 -10.99 -36.75
CA ASN A 179 8.96 -9.91 -36.89
C ASN A 179 8.71 -8.60 -36.12
N VAL A 180 7.74 -8.52 -35.19
CA VAL A 180 7.61 -7.35 -34.28
C VAL A 180 7.58 -7.88 -32.85
N PRO A 181 8.61 -7.59 -32.02
CA PRO A 181 8.61 -7.99 -30.62
C PRO A 181 7.48 -7.29 -29.89
N TYR A 182 6.61 -8.05 -29.26
CA TYR A 182 5.54 -7.55 -28.40
C TYR A 182 5.77 -8.05 -26.98
N PHE A 183 6.06 -7.14 -26.07
CA PHE A 183 6.36 -7.50 -24.69
C PHE A 183 5.08 -7.73 -23.87
N LEU A 184 5.10 -8.77 -23.05
CA LEU A 184 4.04 -9.20 -22.14
C LEU A 184 4.50 -9.03 -20.68
N PRO A 185 4.57 -7.80 -20.17
CA PRO A 185 5.04 -7.59 -18.82
C PRO A 185 4.03 -8.08 -17.79
N ILE A 186 4.51 -8.82 -16.81
CA ILE A 186 3.71 -9.36 -15.71
C ILE A 186 3.95 -8.59 -14.41
N THR A 187 2.95 -8.60 -13.53
CA THR A 187 3.04 -8.08 -12.17
C THR A 187 2.64 -9.17 -11.20
N CYS A 188 3.52 -9.47 -10.25
CA CYS A 188 3.33 -10.49 -9.24
C CYS A 188 3.23 -9.87 -7.85
N GLY A 189 2.42 -10.49 -6.99
CA GLY A 189 2.40 -10.22 -5.57
C GLY A 189 2.52 -11.52 -4.82
N SER A 190 3.56 -11.62 -3.99
CA SER A 190 3.91 -12.83 -3.26
C SER A 190 3.60 -12.68 -1.78
N TYR A 191 2.93 -13.67 -1.21
CA TYR A 191 2.73 -13.79 0.22
C TYR A 191 3.28 -15.12 0.73
N ILE A 192 4.30 -15.06 1.61
CA ILE A 192 4.89 -16.23 2.25
C ILE A 192 4.00 -16.63 3.41
N VAL A 193 3.34 -17.79 3.29
CA VAL A 193 2.42 -18.33 4.29
C VAL A 193 3.19 -19.16 5.28
N THR A 194 3.33 -18.65 6.50
CA THR A 194 4.01 -19.31 7.63
C THR A 194 3.03 -19.67 8.76
N ASP A 195 1.80 -19.17 8.69
CA ASP A 195 0.76 -19.40 9.70
C ASP A 195 -0.41 -20.21 9.09
N SER A 196 -0.62 -21.39 9.64
CA SER A 196 -1.70 -22.30 9.21
C SER A 196 -3.11 -21.87 9.66
N SER A 197 -3.21 -20.91 10.57
CA SER A 197 -4.50 -20.42 11.10
C SER A 197 -5.20 -19.45 10.15
N LEU A 198 -4.50 -18.94 9.15
CA LEU A 198 -5.03 -17.98 8.17
C LEU A 198 -6.03 -18.67 7.24
N ASP A 199 -7.14 -18.00 6.98
CA ASP A 199 -8.06 -18.43 5.95
C ASP A 199 -7.52 -18.09 4.53
N LEU A 200 -8.01 -18.83 3.54
CA LEU A 200 -7.56 -18.67 2.16
C LEU A 200 -7.91 -17.30 1.56
N VAL A 201 -8.97 -16.66 2.04
CA VAL A 201 -9.37 -15.32 1.56
C VAL A 201 -8.33 -14.31 2.01
N SER A 202 -7.94 -14.34 3.29
CA SER A 202 -6.88 -13.48 3.84
C SER A 202 -5.54 -13.69 3.13
N ILE A 203 -5.16 -14.94 2.83
CA ILE A 203 -3.93 -15.25 2.10
C ILE A 203 -3.97 -14.63 0.69
N ARG A 204 -5.07 -14.78 -0.02
CA ARG A 204 -5.27 -14.21 -1.36
C ARG A 204 -5.27 -12.70 -1.35
N ASP A 205 -5.94 -12.08 -0.38
CA ASP A 205 -6.00 -10.63 -0.25
C ASP A 205 -4.62 -10.04 0.01
N LYS A 206 -3.81 -10.66 0.86
CA LYS A 206 -2.42 -10.26 1.12
C LYS A 206 -1.58 -10.30 -0.15
N ALA A 207 -1.65 -11.37 -0.93
CA ALA A 207 -0.94 -11.47 -2.21
C ALA A 207 -1.44 -10.44 -3.24
N ASN A 208 -2.75 -10.16 -3.29
CA ASN A 208 -3.32 -9.14 -4.17
C ASN A 208 -2.88 -7.72 -3.79
N ILE A 209 -2.75 -7.42 -2.49
CA ILE A 209 -2.22 -6.15 -2.00
C ILE A 209 -0.76 -6.00 -2.42
N ALA A 210 0.07 -7.03 -2.22
CA ALA A 210 1.45 -7.04 -2.69
C ALA A 210 1.55 -6.78 -4.20
N ARG A 211 0.70 -7.44 -5.00
CA ARG A 211 0.66 -7.24 -6.45
C ARG A 211 0.31 -5.81 -6.87
N LYS A 212 -0.61 -5.14 -6.14
CA LYS A 212 -0.92 -3.73 -6.40
C LYS A 212 0.30 -2.84 -6.14
N ASN A 213 1.03 -3.10 -5.05
CA ASN A 213 2.25 -2.35 -4.72
C ASN A 213 3.34 -2.55 -5.77
N ALA A 214 3.48 -3.77 -6.34
CA ALA A 214 4.44 -4.05 -7.40
C ALA A 214 4.21 -3.22 -8.68
N LYS A 215 2.95 -2.82 -8.97
CA LYS A 215 2.62 -1.98 -10.14
C LYS A 215 3.24 -0.59 -10.05
N ASP A 216 3.33 -0.04 -8.85
CA ASP A 216 3.79 1.34 -8.63
C ASP A 216 5.32 1.46 -8.61
N ILE A 217 6.02 0.37 -8.23
CA ILE A 217 7.46 0.41 -7.97
C ILE A 217 8.31 0.29 -9.24
N ASN A 218 7.90 -0.46 -10.27
CA ASN A 218 8.77 -0.81 -11.41
C ASN A 218 8.04 -0.94 -12.75
N SER A 219 7.71 0.18 -13.40
CA SER A 219 7.04 0.18 -14.70
C SER A 219 7.91 -0.30 -15.88
N TYR A 220 9.22 -0.40 -15.72
CA TYR A 220 10.18 -0.69 -16.80
C TYR A 220 10.57 -2.17 -16.92
N TYR A 221 10.33 -2.99 -15.90
CA TYR A 221 10.72 -4.41 -15.91
C TYR A 221 9.63 -5.31 -16.50
N LEU A 222 10.04 -6.38 -17.18
CA LEU A 222 9.12 -7.40 -17.72
C LEU A 222 8.44 -8.22 -16.62
N CYS A 223 9.13 -8.44 -15.49
CA CYS A 223 8.58 -9.00 -14.26
C CYS A 223 8.73 -7.98 -13.13
N SER A 224 7.66 -7.70 -12.42
CA SER A 224 7.70 -6.95 -11.16
C SER A 224 7.02 -7.78 -10.09
N ASN A 225 7.72 -8.10 -9.02
CA ASN A 225 7.18 -8.79 -7.87
C ASN A 225 7.33 -7.94 -6.61
N ALA A 226 6.32 -7.96 -5.73
CA ALA A 226 6.40 -7.40 -4.40
C ALA A 226 5.92 -8.44 -3.38
N TYR A 227 6.52 -8.41 -2.20
CA TYR A 227 6.11 -9.23 -1.08
C TYR A 227 5.12 -8.48 -0.20
N TYR A 228 4.13 -9.18 0.32
CA TYR A 228 3.23 -8.59 1.32
C TYR A 228 3.98 -8.34 2.62
N ASN A 229 3.85 -7.12 3.12
CA ASN A 229 4.41 -6.69 4.39
C ASN A 229 3.30 -6.05 5.24
N ASP A 230 3.02 -6.62 6.41
CA ASP A 230 1.98 -6.10 7.32
C ASP A 230 2.26 -4.65 7.73
N ILE A 231 3.54 -4.26 7.91
CA ILE A 231 3.94 -2.90 8.28
C ILE A 231 3.60 -1.92 7.16
N GLU A 232 3.94 -2.26 5.92
CA GLU A 232 3.63 -1.42 4.75
C GLU A 232 2.12 -1.29 4.53
N HIS A 233 1.40 -2.38 4.70
CA HIS A 233 -0.07 -2.36 4.58
C HIS A 233 -0.70 -1.47 5.64
N GLN A 234 -0.28 -1.58 6.92
CA GLN A 234 -0.75 -0.70 7.98
C GLN A 234 -0.41 0.78 7.70
N LYS A 235 0.78 1.05 7.14
CA LYS A 235 1.17 2.40 6.71
C LYS A 235 0.22 2.93 5.63
N MET A 236 -0.06 2.14 4.59
CA MET A 236 -0.99 2.53 3.52
C MET A 236 -2.41 2.79 4.04
N MET A 237 -2.90 1.97 4.98
CA MET A 237 -4.20 2.20 5.62
C MET A 237 -4.21 3.52 6.39
N LYS A 238 -3.17 3.81 7.17
CA LYS A 238 -3.02 5.09 7.88
C LYS A 238 -2.96 6.27 6.91
N GLU A 239 -2.18 6.17 5.83
CA GLU A 239 -2.11 7.21 4.79
C GLU A 239 -3.50 7.46 4.16
N LYS A 240 -4.27 6.41 3.91
CA LYS A 240 -5.63 6.54 3.37
C LYS A 240 -6.61 7.18 4.36
N ASP A 241 -6.51 6.84 5.64
CA ASP A 241 -7.31 7.47 6.68
C ASP A 241 -6.96 8.96 6.81
N MET A 242 -5.67 9.31 6.74
CA MET A 242 -5.22 10.70 6.74
C MET A 242 -5.74 11.47 5.51
N GLU A 243 -5.66 10.87 4.32
CA GLU A 243 -6.20 11.47 3.09
C GLU A 243 -7.68 11.82 3.20
N ASN A 244 -8.46 10.93 3.81
CA ASN A 244 -9.90 11.14 4.00
C ASN A 244 -10.23 12.24 5.03
N MET A 245 -9.31 12.53 5.96
CA MET A 245 -9.55 13.46 7.06
C MET A 245 -8.85 14.82 6.91
N MET A 246 -7.77 14.92 6.11
CA MET A 246 -6.86 16.07 6.10
C MET A 246 -7.54 17.41 5.75
N GLU A 247 -8.41 17.44 4.74
CA GLU A 247 -9.10 18.68 4.34
C GLU A 247 -10.05 19.16 5.47
N LYS A 248 -10.83 18.24 6.01
CA LYS A 248 -11.74 18.52 7.13
C LYS A 248 -10.96 18.94 8.40
N ALA A 249 -9.82 18.30 8.65
CA ALA A 249 -8.97 18.64 9.79
C ALA A 249 -8.43 20.08 9.69
N LEU A 250 -8.15 20.55 8.46
CA LEU A 250 -7.74 21.93 8.23
C LEU A 250 -8.90 22.90 8.48
N GLU A 251 -10.11 22.60 7.97
CA GLU A 251 -11.31 23.41 8.16
C GLU A 251 -11.76 23.49 9.63
N GLU A 252 -11.59 22.40 10.39
CA GLU A 252 -11.95 22.30 11.81
C GLU A 252 -10.81 22.77 12.75
N GLU A 253 -9.75 23.36 12.20
CA GLU A 253 -8.60 23.87 12.96
C GLU A 253 -7.90 22.84 13.87
N GLN A 254 -7.91 21.55 13.46
CA GLN A 254 -7.25 20.48 14.21
C GLN A 254 -5.71 20.54 14.17
N PHE A 255 -5.14 21.33 13.24
CA PHE A 255 -3.69 21.57 13.20
C PHE A 255 -3.35 22.74 14.13
N ILE A 256 -2.61 22.43 15.20
CA ILE A 256 -2.24 23.39 16.23
C ILE A 256 -0.74 23.69 16.18
N VAL A 257 -0.37 24.91 16.52
CA VAL A 257 1.02 25.37 16.54
C VAL A 257 1.59 25.23 17.94
N TYR A 258 2.71 24.49 18.04
CA TYR A 258 3.58 24.45 19.19
C TYR A 258 4.80 25.32 18.92
N LEU A 259 5.38 25.92 19.95
CA LEU A 259 6.58 26.75 19.86
C LEU A 259 7.72 26.09 20.62
N GLN A 260 8.89 26.00 19.99
CA GLN A 260 10.11 25.57 20.65
C GLN A 260 11.09 26.73 20.79
N PRO A 261 11.55 27.06 22.03
CA PRO A 261 12.44 28.19 22.26
C PRO A 261 13.79 28.03 21.58
N LYS A 262 14.27 29.11 20.94
CA LYS A 262 15.67 29.33 20.53
C LYS A 262 16.36 30.15 21.59
N VAL A 263 17.44 29.64 22.20
CA VAL A 263 18.12 30.25 23.33
C VAL A 263 19.49 30.76 22.90
N SER A 264 19.78 32.02 23.19
CA SER A 264 21.11 32.60 22.96
C SER A 264 22.14 32.03 23.92
N LEU A 265 23.23 31.49 23.44
CA LEU A 265 24.35 31.01 24.26
C LEU A 265 25.12 32.15 24.95
N LYS A 266 25.04 33.36 24.42
CA LYS A 266 25.69 34.56 24.98
C LYS A 266 24.95 35.13 26.19
N THR A 267 23.60 35.16 26.12
CA THR A 267 22.77 35.80 27.17
C THR A 267 22.01 34.81 28.04
N GLY A 268 21.86 33.54 27.59
CA GLY A 268 21.00 32.53 28.21
C GLY A 268 19.50 32.83 28.08
N LYS A 269 19.10 33.86 27.34
CA LYS A 269 17.69 34.25 27.14
C LYS A 269 17.10 33.65 25.89
N VAL A 270 15.79 33.46 25.90
CA VAL A 270 15.02 33.12 24.68
C VAL A 270 15.05 34.33 23.74
N ILE A 271 15.40 34.13 22.50
CA ILE A 271 15.53 35.18 21.47
C ILE A 271 14.66 34.93 20.23
N GLY A 272 13.95 33.80 20.18
CA GLY A 272 13.04 33.40 19.13
C GLY A 272 12.42 32.06 19.42
N SER A 273 11.65 31.56 18.50
CA SER A 273 11.08 30.21 18.57
C SER A 273 10.87 29.63 17.18
N GLU A 274 10.77 28.30 17.10
CA GLU A 274 10.34 27.59 15.93
C GLU A 274 8.88 27.15 16.07
N ALA A 275 8.07 27.37 15.04
CA ALA A 275 6.69 26.91 14.94
C ALA A 275 6.64 25.49 14.43
N LEU A 276 6.17 24.58 15.27
CA LEU A 276 6.09 23.16 15.01
C LEU A 276 4.63 22.72 15.05
N VAL A 277 4.10 22.30 13.89
CA VAL A 277 2.71 21.83 13.79
C VAL A 277 2.49 20.52 14.54
N ARG A 278 1.31 20.36 15.13
CA ARG A 278 0.79 19.12 15.71
C ARG A 278 -0.62 18.91 15.19
N TRP A 279 -1.01 17.68 14.91
CA TRP A 279 -2.38 17.37 14.54
C TRP A 279 -3.14 16.84 15.76
N ASP A 280 -4.01 17.67 16.32
CA ASP A 280 -4.91 17.28 17.41
C ASP A 280 -6.15 16.59 16.85
N ASN A 281 -6.00 15.29 16.62
CA ASN A 281 -7.05 14.48 15.99
C ASN A 281 -8.05 13.99 17.04
N PRO A 282 -9.36 14.24 16.90
CA PRO A 282 -10.38 13.86 17.89
C PRO A 282 -10.47 12.37 18.21
N ILE A 283 -10.02 11.52 17.27
CA ILE A 283 -10.09 10.05 17.38
C ILE A 283 -8.77 9.49 17.90
N ASN A 284 -7.65 9.94 17.32
CA ASN A 284 -6.32 9.37 17.53
C ASN A 284 -5.46 10.17 18.55
N GLY A 285 -5.98 11.30 19.06
CA GLY A 285 -5.22 12.21 19.91
C GLY A 285 -4.17 12.99 19.13
N LEU A 286 -3.11 13.42 19.84
CA LEU A 286 -2.06 14.27 19.27
C LEU A 286 -1.12 13.45 18.37
N ILE A 287 -1.21 13.67 17.06
CA ILE A 287 -0.37 13.00 16.05
C ILE A 287 0.88 13.87 15.79
N PRO A 288 2.10 13.29 15.89
CA PRO A 288 3.35 14.02 15.66
C PRO A 288 3.59 14.26 14.15
N PRO A 289 4.37 15.30 13.78
CA PRO A 289 4.64 15.67 12.40
C PRO A 289 5.25 14.54 11.56
N ASN A 290 6.14 13.73 12.14
CA ASN A 290 6.78 12.61 11.43
C ASN A 290 5.80 11.58 10.88
N ASP A 291 4.59 11.51 11.42
CA ASP A 291 3.57 10.54 11.00
C ASP A 291 2.75 11.05 9.81
N PHE A 292 2.61 12.37 9.60
CA PHE A 292 1.75 12.92 8.54
C PHE A 292 2.49 13.80 7.51
N ILE A 293 3.56 14.52 7.88
CA ILE A 293 4.30 15.41 6.97
C ILE A 293 4.78 14.68 5.71
N PRO A 294 5.45 13.49 5.79
CA PRO A 294 5.93 12.80 4.60
C PRO A 294 4.80 12.40 3.63
N PHE A 295 3.62 12.08 4.16
CA PHE A 295 2.45 11.80 3.35
C PHE A 295 1.87 13.07 2.71
N PHE A 296 1.79 14.18 3.45
CA PHE A 296 1.29 15.46 2.95
C PHE A 296 2.23 16.09 1.91
N GLU A 297 3.52 15.85 1.99
CA GLU A 297 4.48 16.19 0.92
C GLU A 297 4.22 15.38 -0.34
N LYS A 298 4.01 14.06 -0.20
CA LYS A 298 3.76 13.14 -1.31
C LYS A 298 2.48 13.49 -2.10
N ASN A 299 1.43 13.93 -1.43
CA ASN A 299 0.14 14.29 -2.05
C ASN A 299 -0.04 15.81 -2.28
N ASN A 300 0.99 16.61 -2.00
CA ASN A 300 1.00 18.07 -2.14
C ASN A 300 0.08 18.85 -1.19
N PHE A 301 -0.52 18.20 -0.20
CA PHE A 301 -1.34 18.87 0.81
C PHE A 301 -0.51 19.76 1.74
N ILE A 302 0.79 19.46 1.88
CA ILE A 302 1.73 20.22 2.70
C ILE A 302 1.72 21.72 2.38
N VAL A 303 1.51 22.10 1.10
CA VAL A 303 1.43 23.51 0.69
C VAL A 303 0.29 24.24 1.39
N LYS A 304 -0.87 23.62 1.52
CA LYS A 304 -2.01 24.18 2.26
C LYS A 304 -1.72 24.26 3.76
N LEU A 305 -1.09 23.21 4.30
CA LEU A 305 -0.74 23.18 5.72
C LEU A 305 0.29 24.25 6.08
N ASP A 306 1.35 24.43 5.29
CA ASP A 306 2.36 25.46 5.54
C ASP A 306 1.74 26.86 5.53
N MET A 307 0.87 27.15 4.57
CA MET A 307 0.12 28.42 4.50
C MET A 307 -0.77 28.62 5.74
N TYR A 308 -1.44 27.56 6.18
CA TYR A 308 -2.25 27.60 7.39
C TYR A 308 -1.41 27.87 8.64
N VAL A 309 -0.29 27.14 8.79
CA VAL A 309 0.64 27.35 9.92
C VAL A 309 1.19 28.78 9.92
N PHE A 310 1.59 29.30 8.75
CA PHE A 310 2.04 30.67 8.61
C PHE A 310 0.96 31.68 9.03
N GLU A 311 -0.28 31.49 8.62
CA GLU A 311 -1.39 32.34 9.04
C GLU A 311 -1.61 32.28 10.57
N LYS A 312 -1.54 31.09 11.18
CA LYS A 312 -1.63 30.92 12.64
C LYS A 312 -0.47 31.63 13.36
N VAL A 313 0.74 31.57 12.84
CA VAL A 313 1.90 32.32 13.37
C VAL A 313 1.65 33.82 13.29
N CYS A 314 1.15 34.35 12.17
CA CYS A 314 0.79 35.76 12.06
C CYS A 314 -0.31 36.16 13.06
N GLN A 315 -1.29 35.30 13.33
CA GLN A 315 -2.32 35.55 14.37
C GLN A 315 -1.71 35.60 15.76
N ILE A 316 -0.79 34.71 16.10
CA ILE A 316 -0.06 34.71 17.40
C ILE A 316 0.74 35.97 17.55
N LEU A 317 1.56 36.34 16.56
CA LEU A 317 2.36 37.56 16.58
C LEU A 317 1.48 38.82 16.72
N ARG A 318 0.35 38.90 15.99
CA ARG A 318 -0.59 40.02 16.10
C ARG A 318 -1.17 40.15 17.49
N LYS A 319 -1.61 39.01 18.08
CA LYS A 319 -2.08 38.99 19.48
C LYS A 319 -1.05 39.54 20.44
N TRP A 320 0.21 39.12 20.33
CA TRP A 320 1.28 39.60 21.22
C TRP A 320 1.56 41.10 21.06
N ILE A 321 1.56 41.60 19.81
CA ILE A 321 1.72 43.04 19.54
C ILE A 321 0.56 43.84 20.15
N ASP A 322 -0.68 43.39 19.99
CA ASP A 322 -1.88 44.07 20.51
C ASP A 322 -1.93 44.06 22.03
N GLU A 323 -1.41 42.99 22.66
CA GLU A 323 -1.29 42.88 24.13
C GLU A 323 -0.08 43.63 24.68
N GLY A 324 0.75 44.24 23.84
CA GLY A 324 1.96 44.96 24.25
C GLY A 324 3.02 44.10 24.93
N LYS A 325 3.07 42.79 24.54
CA LYS A 325 4.08 41.85 25.04
C LYS A 325 5.41 42.04 24.30
N ASP A 326 6.51 41.56 24.91
CA ASP A 326 7.78 41.40 24.19
C ASP A 326 7.62 40.39 23.10
N VAL A 327 7.71 40.82 21.84
CA VAL A 327 7.50 39.94 20.66
C VAL A 327 8.83 39.42 20.16
N LEU A 328 8.94 38.10 20.07
CA LEU A 328 10.12 37.43 19.56
C LEU A 328 9.86 36.88 18.16
N PRO A 329 10.89 36.80 17.31
CA PRO A 329 10.76 36.18 15.99
C PRO A 329 10.31 34.74 16.08
N ILE A 330 9.45 34.34 15.12
CA ILE A 330 9.02 32.95 14.97
C ILE A 330 9.46 32.47 13.61
N SER A 331 10.16 31.30 13.57
CA SER A 331 10.48 30.63 12.32
C SER A 331 9.38 29.65 11.94
N VAL A 332 9.18 29.53 10.63
CA VAL A 332 8.23 28.58 10.02
C VAL A 332 8.93 27.75 8.95
N ASN A 333 8.65 26.48 8.94
CA ASN A 333 9.14 25.55 7.94
C ASN A 333 8.48 25.79 6.58
N LEU A 334 9.25 25.71 5.50
CA LEU A 334 8.79 25.82 4.12
C LEU A 334 9.11 24.54 3.37
N SER A 335 8.07 23.78 2.99
CA SER A 335 8.24 22.57 2.19
C SER A 335 8.72 22.89 0.77
N ARG A 336 9.58 22.01 0.23
CA ARG A 336 10.03 22.06 -1.16
C ARG A 336 8.90 22.11 -2.20
N ASN A 337 7.73 21.61 -1.84
CA ASN A 337 6.58 21.57 -2.75
C ASN A 337 6.13 22.97 -3.19
N HIS A 338 6.40 24.02 -2.40
CA HIS A 338 6.14 25.41 -2.77
C HIS A 338 6.97 25.85 -3.97
N LEU A 339 8.15 25.27 -4.19
CA LEU A 339 9.09 25.66 -5.24
C LEU A 339 8.59 25.37 -6.67
N GLN A 340 7.51 24.58 -6.77
CA GLN A 340 6.83 24.36 -8.05
C GLN A 340 6.06 25.60 -8.55
N ASN A 341 5.78 26.57 -7.65
CA ASN A 341 5.13 27.83 -7.97
C ASN A 341 6.08 29.00 -7.70
N SER A 342 6.54 29.69 -8.73
CA SER A 342 7.45 30.84 -8.61
C SER A 342 6.88 32.02 -7.80
N ASP A 343 5.57 32.10 -7.65
CA ASP A 343 4.87 33.23 -7.04
C ASP A 343 4.36 32.93 -5.62
N PHE A 344 4.74 31.81 -5.00
CA PHE A 344 4.22 31.38 -3.70
C PHE A 344 4.42 32.42 -2.56
N LEU A 345 5.51 33.18 -2.59
CA LEU A 345 5.78 34.22 -1.57
C LEU A 345 4.78 35.37 -1.61
N LYS A 346 4.05 35.58 -2.68
CA LYS A 346 2.97 36.58 -2.72
C LYS A 346 1.86 36.25 -1.71
N ASP A 347 1.53 34.97 -1.58
CA ASP A 347 0.49 34.53 -0.66
C ASP A 347 0.94 34.72 0.80
N TYR A 348 2.20 34.41 1.11
CA TYR A 348 2.81 34.70 2.41
C TYR A 348 2.77 36.19 2.73
N LYS A 349 3.15 37.04 1.78
CA LYS A 349 3.14 38.49 1.95
C LYS A 349 1.72 39.05 2.09
N ASN A 350 0.73 38.50 1.42
CA ASN A 350 -0.67 38.87 1.57
C ASN A 350 -1.16 38.56 2.99
N ILE A 351 -0.83 37.39 3.53
CA ILE A 351 -1.19 37.02 4.92
C ILE A 351 -0.49 37.93 5.91
N GLN A 352 0.82 38.11 5.79
CA GLN A 352 1.59 39.01 6.65
C GLN A 352 0.98 40.44 6.69
N SER A 353 0.64 40.97 5.50
CA SER A 353 0.04 42.29 5.35
C SER A 353 -1.37 42.36 5.98
N LYS A 354 -2.18 41.33 5.85
CA LYS A 354 -3.50 41.20 6.47
C LYS A 354 -3.42 41.37 7.98
N TYR A 355 -2.41 40.78 8.61
CA TYR A 355 -2.19 40.89 10.08
C TYR A 355 -1.26 42.00 10.49
N GLN A 356 -0.69 42.77 9.54
CA GLN A 356 0.24 43.87 9.79
C GLN A 356 1.43 43.48 10.68
N ILE A 357 2.06 42.34 10.34
CA ILE A 357 3.21 41.84 11.10
C ILE A 357 4.49 42.44 10.53
N PRO A 358 5.38 42.99 11.40
CA PRO A 358 6.73 43.40 10.99
C PRO A 358 7.50 42.19 10.41
N SER A 359 8.15 42.37 9.27
CA SER A 359 8.82 41.28 8.56
C SER A 359 10.00 40.69 9.35
N GLU A 360 10.66 41.49 10.17
CA GLU A 360 11.74 41.05 11.06
C GLU A 360 11.32 40.01 12.11
N LEU A 361 10.02 39.86 12.36
CA LEU A 361 9.47 38.85 13.27
C LEU A 361 9.22 37.49 12.59
N ILE A 362 9.50 37.39 11.31
CA ILE A 362 9.28 36.16 10.52
C ILE A 362 10.63 35.63 10.03
N GLU A 363 10.86 34.35 10.28
CA GLU A 363 11.97 33.58 9.72
C GLU A 363 11.42 32.40 8.91
N ILE A 364 11.96 32.19 7.70
CA ILE A 364 11.58 31.05 6.84
C ILE A 364 12.68 30.00 6.88
N GLU A 365 12.34 28.77 7.25
CA GLU A 365 13.28 27.65 7.30
C GLU A 365 13.19 26.78 6.05
N LEU A 366 14.32 26.55 5.41
CA LEU A 366 14.47 25.70 4.22
C LEU A 366 15.31 24.48 4.56
N THR A 367 14.82 23.28 4.28
CA THR A 367 15.60 22.04 4.53
C THR A 367 16.74 21.87 3.52
N GLU A 368 17.83 21.20 3.92
CA GLU A 368 18.99 20.90 3.06
C GLU A 368 18.60 20.17 1.76
N THR A 369 17.58 19.33 1.78
CA THR A 369 17.14 18.56 0.60
C THR A 369 16.67 19.42 -0.57
N VAL A 370 16.24 20.64 -0.34
CA VAL A 370 15.89 21.63 -1.35
C VAL A 370 17.11 22.04 -2.19
N VAL A 371 18.30 21.96 -1.63
CA VAL A 371 19.56 22.41 -2.23
C VAL A 371 20.01 21.55 -3.41
N PHE A 372 19.68 20.25 -3.40
CA PHE A 372 20.20 19.31 -4.39
C PHE A 372 19.57 19.41 -5.78
N GLU A 373 18.40 20.01 -5.90
CA GLU A 373 17.70 20.05 -7.19
C GLU A 373 18.22 21.14 -8.12
N ASN A 374 18.47 22.35 -7.62
CA ASN A 374 19.07 23.44 -8.42
C ASN A 374 19.50 24.63 -7.54
N LEU A 375 20.81 24.86 -7.41
CA LEU A 375 21.39 25.97 -6.63
C LEU A 375 20.95 27.37 -7.12
N GLU A 376 20.73 27.58 -8.40
CA GLU A 376 20.29 28.87 -8.94
C GLU A 376 18.85 29.18 -8.52
N ILE A 377 17.97 28.18 -8.54
CA ILE A 377 16.58 28.32 -8.08
C ILE A 377 16.57 28.64 -6.59
N LEU A 378 17.33 27.90 -5.78
CA LEU A 378 17.41 28.14 -4.34
C LEU A 378 17.91 29.55 -4.01
N ARG A 379 18.96 30.00 -4.69
CA ARG A 379 19.48 31.36 -4.54
C ARG A 379 18.42 32.43 -4.88
N HIS A 380 17.68 32.20 -5.95
CA HIS A 380 16.57 33.09 -6.33
C HIS A 380 15.51 33.14 -5.24
N ILE A 381 15.11 32.01 -4.68
CA ILE A 381 14.10 31.90 -3.60
C ILE A 381 14.58 32.63 -2.34
N ILE A 382 15.82 32.43 -1.91
CA ILE A 382 16.37 33.11 -0.73
C ILE A 382 16.37 34.64 -0.96
N ASN A 383 16.75 35.09 -2.15
CA ASN A 383 16.68 36.53 -2.48
C ASN A 383 15.24 37.06 -2.43
N GLU A 384 14.26 36.28 -2.91
CA GLU A 384 12.84 36.67 -2.82
C GLU A 384 12.33 36.71 -1.35
N ILE A 385 12.78 35.78 -0.51
CA ILE A 385 12.51 35.79 0.95
C ILE A 385 13.05 37.09 1.55
N HIS A 386 14.30 37.46 1.23
CA HIS A 386 14.92 38.70 1.68
C HIS A 386 14.21 39.95 1.11
N ASN A 387 13.75 39.93 -0.15
CA ASN A 387 12.95 41.01 -0.73
C ASN A 387 11.61 41.21 -0.02
N CYS A 388 11.08 40.17 0.62
CA CYS A 388 9.92 40.28 1.52
C CYS A 388 10.28 40.85 2.89
N GLY A 389 11.58 40.94 3.21
CA GLY A 389 12.10 41.40 4.50
C GLY A 389 12.17 40.30 5.58
N TYR A 390 11.99 39.04 5.20
CA TYR A 390 12.10 37.89 6.10
C TYR A 390 13.56 37.45 6.25
N LYS A 391 13.91 36.90 7.44
CA LYS A 391 15.12 36.10 7.60
C LYS A 391 14.95 34.73 6.98
N CYS A 392 16.05 34.16 6.50
CA CYS A 392 16.08 32.82 5.94
C CYS A 392 17.08 31.94 6.68
N SER A 393 16.67 30.77 7.16
CA SER A 393 17.54 29.77 7.75
C SER A 393 17.61 28.49 6.91
N MET A 394 18.76 27.84 6.96
CA MET A 394 18.96 26.50 6.40
C MET A 394 18.88 25.48 7.49
N ASP A 395 17.91 24.56 7.38
CA ASP A 395 17.62 23.52 8.34
C ASP A 395 18.29 22.18 8.00
N ASP A 396 18.46 21.31 9.00
CA ASP A 396 18.99 19.95 8.91
C ASP A 396 20.40 19.86 8.30
N PHE A 397 21.23 20.93 8.39
CA PHE A 397 22.57 20.91 7.81
C PHE A 397 23.43 19.80 8.43
N GLY A 398 23.91 18.88 7.57
CA GLY A 398 24.75 17.75 7.94
C GLY A 398 24.02 16.43 8.05
N SER A 399 22.70 16.39 7.89
CA SER A 399 21.93 15.14 7.85
C SER A 399 22.04 14.39 6.52
N GLY A 400 22.49 15.08 5.46
CA GLY A 400 22.61 14.57 4.10
C GLY A 400 24.02 14.66 3.50
N TYR A 401 24.11 14.85 2.20
CA TYR A 401 25.35 15.01 1.45
C TYR A 401 25.82 16.49 1.38
N SER A 402 25.73 17.23 2.49
CA SER A 402 26.11 18.65 2.54
C SER A 402 27.51 18.87 1.98
N SER A 403 27.57 19.52 0.84
CA SER A 403 28.85 20.01 0.33
C SER A 403 29.10 21.40 0.90
N LEU A 404 30.27 21.65 1.48
CA LEU A 404 30.70 23.00 1.88
C LEU A 404 30.60 24.02 0.74
N ASN A 405 30.55 23.57 -0.51
CA ASN A 405 30.30 24.42 -1.68
C ASN A 405 28.93 25.09 -1.64
N VAL A 406 27.94 24.43 -1.06
CA VAL A 406 26.59 24.97 -0.92
C VAL A 406 26.60 26.22 -0.07
N LEU A 407 27.25 26.18 1.12
CA LEU A 407 27.35 27.34 2.00
C LEU A 407 27.97 28.57 1.36
N LYS A 408 28.88 28.38 0.38
CA LYS A 408 29.48 29.47 -0.37
C LYS A 408 28.48 30.16 -1.32
N GLU A 409 27.53 29.42 -1.86
CA GLU A 409 26.65 29.90 -2.93
C GLU A 409 25.32 30.44 -2.44
N ILE A 410 24.90 30.07 -1.22
CA ILE A 410 23.59 30.44 -0.68
C ILE A 410 23.71 31.55 0.39
N PRO A 411 22.96 32.66 0.25
CA PRO A 411 23.01 33.77 1.19
C PRO A 411 21.99 33.64 2.32
N VAL A 412 22.00 32.52 3.09
CA VAL A 412 21.13 32.36 4.26
C VAL A 412 21.64 33.17 5.46
N ASP A 413 20.73 33.62 6.32
CA ASP A 413 21.08 34.37 7.53
C ASP A 413 21.51 33.47 8.67
N ILE A 414 20.93 32.26 8.74
CA ILE A 414 21.10 31.34 9.87
C ILE A 414 21.37 29.92 9.35
N LEU A 415 22.36 29.25 9.96
CA LEU A 415 22.68 27.85 9.70
C LEU A 415 22.28 27.00 10.92
N LYS A 416 21.33 26.05 10.73
CA LYS A 416 20.89 25.13 11.77
C LYS A 416 21.66 23.81 11.64
N LEU A 417 22.43 23.47 12.68
CA LEU A 417 23.25 22.26 12.75
C LEU A 417 22.41 21.12 13.34
N ASP A 418 22.15 20.08 12.55
CA ASP A 418 21.37 18.91 12.96
C ASP A 418 22.02 18.14 14.11
N LYS A 419 21.20 17.50 14.94
CA LYS A 419 21.63 16.65 16.07
C LYS A 419 22.60 15.54 15.70
N VAL A 420 22.66 15.10 14.44
CA VAL A 420 23.59 14.09 13.94
C VAL A 420 25.05 14.48 14.20
N PHE A 421 25.36 15.77 14.22
CA PHE A 421 26.69 16.26 14.60
C PHE A 421 27.05 16.01 16.06
N PHE A 422 26.06 15.85 16.95
CA PHE A 422 26.22 15.82 18.41
C PHE A 422 26.01 14.41 18.99
N GLY A 423 26.58 13.38 18.34
CA GLY A 423 26.43 11.97 18.72
C GLY A 423 26.73 11.67 20.19
N LYS A 424 26.31 10.51 20.70
CA LYS A 424 26.41 10.10 22.11
C LYS A 424 27.84 9.88 22.60
N GLU A 425 28.83 9.74 21.71
CA GLU A 425 30.24 9.53 22.07
C GLU A 425 31.02 10.84 21.91
N ASN A 426 31.84 11.16 22.92
CA ASN A 426 32.75 12.31 22.90
C ASN A 426 33.87 12.09 21.89
N ASN A 427 33.56 12.28 20.61
CA ASN A 427 34.47 12.07 19.49
C ASN A 427 35.13 13.39 19.12
N GLN A 428 36.42 13.57 19.51
CA GLN A 428 37.19 14.79 19.26
C GLN A 428 37.12 15.21 17.78
N ARG A 429 37.20 14.25 16.85
CA ARG A 429 37.14 14.54 15.41
C ARG A 429 35.78 15.11 14.99
N ALA A 430 34.69 14.63 15.59
CA ALA A 430 33.35 15.17 15.35
C ALA A 430 33.26 16.60 15.88
N ASN A 431 33.77 16.86 17.08
CA ASN A 431 33.83 18.20 17.67
C ASN A 431 34.64 19.17 16.82
N ASP A 432 35.81 18.76 16.29
CA ASP A 432 36.66 19.57 15.41
C ASP A 432 35.93 19.95 14.10
N ILE A 433 35.11 19.05 13.57
CA ILE A 433 34.26 19.32 12.39
C ILE A 433 33.20 20.36 12.72
N VAL A 434 32.46 20.18 13.82
CA VAL A 434 31.44 21.15 14.26
C VAL A 434 32.02 22.53 14.47
N GLU A 435 33.13 22.63 15.18
CA GLU A 435 33.85 23.90 15.40
C GLU A 435 34.24 24.56 14.08
N SER A 436 34.74 23.77 13.13
CA SER A 436 35.13 24.25 11.82
C SER A 436 33.94 24.79 11.02
N VAL A 437 32.78 24.12 11.08
CA VAL A 437 31.54 24.54 10.42
C VAL A 437 31.01 25.84 11.06
N ILE A 438 30.96 25.95 12.39
CA ILE A 438 30.53 27.17 13.10
C ILE A 438 31.43 28.36 12.71
N ARG A 439 32.75 28.17 12.72
CA ARG A 439 33.69 29.21 12.31
C ARG A 439 33.54 29.62 10.86
N LEU A 440 33.26 28.67 9.97
CA LEU A 440 33.01 28.96 8.54
C LEU A 440 31.73 29.77 8.37
N ALA A 441 30.61 29.36 9.00
CA ALA A 441 29.33 30.08 8.97
C ALA A 441 29.50 31.53 9.42
N LYS A 442 30.20 31.78 10.53
CA LYS A 442 30.51 33.14 11.02
C LYS A 442 31.35 33.95 10.02
N LYS A 443 32.35 33.36 9.37
CA LYS A 443 33.12 34.05 8.33
C LYS A 443 32.30 34.44 7.10
N LEU A 444 31.21 33.67 6.85
CA LEU A 444 30.26 33.95 5.78
C LEU A 444 29.15 34.92 6.21
N GLY A 445 29.15 35.38 7.46
CA GLY A 445 28.16 36.34 8.01
C GLY A 445 26.86 35.68 8.48
N MET A 446 26.86 34.34 8.66
CA MET A 446 25.70 33.59 9.13
C MET A 446 25.72 33.44 10.66
N GLU A 447 24.56 33.52 11.30
CA GLU A 447 24.33 33.08 12.68
C GLU A 447 24.22 31.52 12.69
N THR A 448 24.52 30.91 13.83
CA THR A 448 24.50 29.46 13.99
C THR A 448 23.51 29.00 15.07
N ILE A 449 22.73 27.97 14.81
CA ILE A 449 21.87 27.28 15.77
C ILE A 449 22.28 25.81 15.84
N ALA A 450 22.49 25.27 17.04
CA ALA A 450 22.64 23.83 17.23
C ALA A 450 21.32 23.23 17.74
N GLU A 451 20.85 22.19 17.03
CA GLU A 451 19.58 21.54 17.30
C GLU A 451 19.70 20.22 18.06
N GLY A 452 18.59 19.78 18.66
CA GLY A 452 18.52 18.50 19.36
C GLY A 452 19.45 18.40 20.57
N ILE A 453 19.78 19.51 21.20
CA ILE A 453 20.65 19.55 22.37
C ILE A 453 19.87 19.07 23.60
N GLU A 454 20.37 18.02 24.25
CA GLU A 454 19.69 17.35 25.36
C GLU A 454 20.44 17.47 26.71
N THR A 455 21.73 17.81 26.68
CA THR A 455 22.56 17.79 27.90
C THR A 455 23.35 19.08 28.11
N ILE A 456 23.62 19.43 29.37
CA ILE A 456 24.44 20.60 29.76
C ILE A 456 25.87 20.52 29.20
N PRO A 457 26.59 19.36 29.20
CA PRO A 457 27.92 19.29 28.60
C PRO A 457 27.92 19.67 27.10
N GLN A 458 26.87 19.33 26.34
CA GLN A 458 26.73 19.77 24.94
C GLN A 458 26.60 21.29 24.83
N VAL A 459 25.86 21.91 25.75
CA VAL A 459 25.69 23.37 25.80
C VAL A 459 27.04 24.04 26.05
N GLU A 460 27.83 23.55 27.03
CA GLU A 460 29.14 24.10 27.36
C GLU A 460 30.14 23.96 26.22
N LEU A 461 30.13 22.81 25.55
CA LEU A 461 30.93 22.56 24.37
C LEU A 461 30.60 23.56 23.25
N LEU A 462 29.32 23.72 22.91
CA LEU A 462 28.87 24.66 21.87
C LEU A 462 29.17 26.13 22.22
N ARG A 463 29.09 26.47 23.50
CA ARG A 463 29.52 27.79 23.97
C ARG A 463 31.01 28.01 23.76
N SER A 464 31.85 27.01 24.03
CA SER A 464 33.31 27.09 23.79
C SER A 464 33.66 27.22 22.32
N MET A 465 32.81 26.69 21.43
CA MET A 465 32.93 26.80 19.97
C MET A 465 32.32 28.12 19.43
N GLU A 466 31.80 28.96 20.31
CA GLU A 466 31.15 30.25 20.00
C GLU A 466 29.88 30.07 19.10
N CYS A 467 29.13 28.99 19.23
CA CYS A 467 27.82 28.86 18.61
C CYS A 467 26.89 29.96 19.13
N ASP A 468 26.02 30.54 18.30
CA ASP A 468 25.22 31.71 18.69
C ASP A 468 23.98 31.33 19.47
N MET A 469 23.28 30.26 19.00
CA MET A 469 22.01 29.84 19.56
C MET A 469 21.96 28.32 19.70
N ILE A 470 21.07 27.85 20.55
CA ILE A 470 20.75 26.43 20.69
C ILE A 470 19.25 26.23 20.83
N GLN A 471 18.81 25.07 20.37
CA GLN A 471 17.44 24.56 20.45
C GLN A 471 17.48 23.10 20.89
N GLY A 472 16.70 22.71 21.89
CA GLY A 472 16.67 21.31 22.31
C GLY A 472 16.01 21.09 23.68
N TYR A 473 15.88 19.80 24.01
CA TYR A 473 15.17 19.36 25.23
C TYR A 473 15.90 19.72 26.53
N VAL A 474 17.15 20.13 26.44
CA VAL A 474 17.89 20.67 27.60
C VAL A 474 17.20 21.88 28.19
N PHE A 475 16.46 22.66 27.41
CA PHE A 475 15.69 23.82 27.85
C PHE A 475 14.20 23.56 27.84
N SER A 476 13.64 23.19 26.69
CA SER A 476 12.22 22.93 26.53
C SER A 476 11.96 22.03 25.33
N LYS A 477 10.99 21.16 25.49
CA LYS A 477 10.33 20.52 24.32
C LYS A 477 9.46 21.58 23.63
N PRO A 478 9.00 21.33 22.39
CA PRO A 478 7.92 22.13 21.81
C PRO A 478 6.71 22.15 22.75
N VAL A 479 6.20 23.35 23.05
CA VAL A 479 5.09 23.58 24.00
C VAL A 479 3.97 24.38 23.35
N PRO A 480 2.72 24.25 23.81
CA PRO A 480 1.63 25.12 23.40
C PRO A 480 1.97 26.61 23.60
N VAL A 481 1.33 27.48 22.78
CA VAL A 481 1.62 28.93 22.76
C VAL A 481 1.48 29.57 24.14
N ASP A 482 0.47 29.20 24.91
CA ASP A 482 0.23 29.74 26.28
C ASP A 482 1.29 29.29 27.30
N GLU A 483 1.89 28.14 27.11
CA GLU A 483 3.05 27.70 27.91
C GLU A 483 4.32 28.44 27.50
N PHE A 484 4.53 28.64 26.19
CA PHE A 484 5.64 29.41 25.67
C PHE A 484 5.60 30.87 26.18
N GLU A 485 4.41 31.50 26.21
CA GLU A 485 4.22 32.83 26.77
C GLU A 485 4.69 32.94 28.24
N LYS A 486 4.48 31.89 29.05
CA LYS A 486 4.99 31.84 30.44
C LYS A 486 6.51 31.74 30.50
N ILE A 487 7.12 31.00 29.57
CA ILE A 487 8.58 30.84 29.49
C ILE A 487 9.25 32.18 29.23
N ILE A 488 8.74 32.99 28.29
CA ILE A 488 9.33 34.31 27.98
C ILE A 488 9.08 35.36 29.07
N GLN A 489 7.95 35.30 29.81
CA GLN A 489 7.63 36.25 30.87
C GLN A 489 8.50 36.10 32.12
N LEU A 490 9.12 34.96 32.31
CA LEU A 490 9.93 34.70 33.50
C LEU A 490 11.21 35.52 33.57
N ASP A 491 11.66 36.18 32.48
CA ASP A 491 12.91 36.93 32.31
C ASP A 491 14.14 36.32 33.07
N VAL A 492 14.03 35.07 33.41
CA VAL A 492 15.09 34.29 34.05
C VAL A 492 15.88 33.62 32.94
N PRO A 493 17.22 33.72 32.96
CA PRO A 493 18.03 32.94 32.05
C PRO A 493 17.61 31.46 32.17
N MET A 494 17.24 30.80 31.08
CA MET A 494 16.93 29.36 31.11
C MET A 494 18.14 28.52 31.55
N MET A 495 19.29 29.16 31.65
CA MET A 495 20.51 28.64 32.26
C MET A 495 20.92 29.54 33.43
N LYS A 496 21.13 28.96 34.60
CA LYS A 496 22.01 29.57 35.57
C LYS A 496 23.43 29.54 35.01
N ILE A 497 23.92 30.68 34.59
CA ILE A 497 25.32 30.85 34.21
C ILE A 497 26.06 30.91 35.56
N GLU A 498 26.61 29.79 36.04
CA GLU A 498 27.61 29.78 37.09
C GLU A 498 28.98 30.15 36.53
#